data_4e2029838c2b84416d69c9841d68f496
#
_entry.id   4e2029838c2b84416d69c9841d68f496
#
_cell.length_a   1.000
_cell.length_b   1.000
_cell.length_c   1.000
_cell.angle_alpha   90.00
_cell.angle_beta   90.00
_cell.angle_gamma   90.00
#
_symmetry.space_group_name_H-M   'P 1'
#
loop_
_entity.id
_entity.type
_entity.pdbx_description
1 polymer ?
#
loop_
_entity_poly.entity_id
_entity_poly.type
_entity_poly.pdbx_seq_one_letter_code
_entity_poly.pdbx_strand_id
1 'polypeptide(L)'
;IELSDLDSLGRCGTAFASLSTDTLATEERGQIGSIKPSGWHTVKYAGIDGNYLYNRCHLLMYALTGLNAEPKNLITGTRYLNIEGNLPYEEATVKYIESTGNHVLYRVTPIFEGDNLVCSGELMEAYSIEDNGAFHFCVYCYNVQPGITIDYHTGNSSGPEYTGNAEAINDSDTEYILNTNSKKIHNVNCENAAKISDKNKQIYKGNIQNLLDSGYTKCGLCNAAWQ
;
A
#
# COMPACT_ATOMS: atom_id res chain seq x y z
N ILE A 1 -2.85 -21.25 -2.25
CA ILE A 1 -2.75 -20.01 -3.06
C ILE A 1 -2.82 -20.40 -4.52
N GLU A 2 -3.71 -19.74 -5.25
CA GLU A 2 -3.93 -19.94 -6.68
C GLU A 2 -3.80 -18.59 -7.38
N LEU A 3 -2.97 -18.51 -8.41
CA LEU A 3 -2.79 -17.33 -9.24
C LEU A 3 -3.12 -17.70 -10.69
N SER A 4 -3.99 -16.93 -11.32
CA SER A 4 -4.26 -17.10 -12.74
C SER A 4 -3.00 -16.84 -13.57
N ASP A 5 -2.85 -17.50 -14.70
CA ASP A 5 -1.81 -17.16 -15.66
C ASP A 5 -2.02 -15.75 -16.21
N LEU A 6 -0.91 -15.10 -16.59
CA LEU A 6 -1.01 -13.83 -17.30
C LEU A 6 -1.69 -14.05 -18.63
N ASP A 7 -2.56 -13.13 -19.01
CA ASP A 7 -3.22 -13.18 -20.33
C ASP A 7 -2.26 -12.80 -21.47
N SER A 8 -2.77 -12.79 -22.70
CA SER A 8 -1.98 -12.44 -23.90
C SER A 8 -1.42 -11.01 -23.90
N LEU A 9 -1.96 -10.13 -23.07
CA LEU A 9 -1.49 -8.74 -22.88
C LEU A 9 -0.55 -8.62 -21.66
N GLY A 10 -0.24 -9.73 -20.99
CA GLY A 10 0.60 -9.76 -19.78
C GLY A 10 -0.10 -9.24 -18.52
N ARG A 11 -1.45 -9.23 -18.51
CA ARG A 11 -2.25 -8.77 -17.38
C ARG A 11 -2.50 -9.91 -16.40
N CYS A 12 -2.52 -9.58 -15.10
CA CYS A 12 -2.92 -10.52 -14.06
C CYS A 12 -4.41 -10.86 -14.16
N GLY A 13 -4.74 -12.10 -13.87
CA GLY A 13 -6.10 -12.53 -13.60
C GLY A 13 -6.41 -12.59 -12.12
N THR A 14 -7.43 -13.35 -11.75
CA THR A 14 -7.84 -13.53 -10.35
C THR A 14 -6.75 -14.22 -9.53
N ALA A 15 -6.50 -13.71 -8.34
CA ALA A 15 -5.70 -14.33 -7.30
C ALA A 15 -6.62 -14.80 -6.16
N PHE A 16 -6.43 -16.02 -5.68
CA PHE A 16 -7.25 -16.64 -4.64
C PHE A 16 -6.38 -17.36 -3.62
N ALA A 17 -6.75 -17.30 -2.35
CA ALA A 17 -6.11 -18.04 -1.28
C ALA A 17 -7.09 -18.44 -0.18
N SER A 18 -6.84 -19.58 0.45
CA SER A 18 -7.30 -19.85 1.81
C SER A 18 -6.16 -19.42 2.74
N LEU A 19 -6.35 -18.26 3.36
CA LEU A 19 -5.37 -17.64 4.26
C LEU A 19 -5.52 -18.19 5.67
N SER A 20 -4.40 -18.35 6.36
CA SER A 20 -4.33 -18.79 7.76
C SER A 20 -3.05 -18.26 8.41
N THR A 21 -2.83 -18.56 9.67
CA THR A 21 -1.57 -18.24 10.35
C THR A 21 -0.35 -18.84 9.64
N ASP A 22 -0.51 -20.00 8.98
CA ASP A 22 0.58 -20.69 8.25
C ASP A 22 0.93 -19.99 6.91
N THR A 23 0.05 -19.14 6.39
CA THR A 23 0.29 -18.39 5.14
C THR A 23 0.95 -17.04 5.37
N LEU A 24 0.89 -16.51 6.60
CA LEU A 24 1.47 -15.22 6.92
C LEU A 24 2.99 -15.21 6.69
N ALA A 25 3.49 -14.11 6.16
CA ALA A 25 4.91 -13.96 5.88
C ALA A 25 5.74 -14.05 7.17
N THR A 26 6.75 -14.91 7.17
CA THR A 26 7.69 -15.08 8.29
C THR A 26 9.05 -14.41 8.05
N GLU A 27 9.29 -13.96 6.82
CA GLU A 27 10.54 -13.33 6.40
C GLU A 27 10.33 -11.85 6.08
N GLU A 28 11.41 -11.08 6.02
CA GLU A 28 11.37 -9.69 5.57
C GLU A 28 11.06 -9.62 4.06
N ARG A 29 10.28 -8.61 3.68
CA ARG A 29 9.92 -8.36 2.28
C ARG A 29 11.16 -8.00 1.46
N GLY A 30 11.38 -8.75 0.38
CA GLY A 30 12.45 -8.49 -0.59
C GLY A 30 12.09 -7.39 -1.59
N GLN A 31 13.06 -7.06 -2.46
CA GLN A 31 12.84 -6.09 -3.53
C GLN A 31 12.01 -6.70 -4.67
N ILE A 32 11.10 -5.88 -5.23
CA ILE A 32 10.23 -6.27 -6.35
C ILE A 32 10.42 -5.37 -7.58
N GLY A 33 11.45 -4.52 -7.56
CA GLY A 33 11.72 -3.50 -8.60
C GLY A 33 11.94 -4.04 -10.01
N SER A 34 12.36 -5.30 -10.15
CA SER A 34 12.56 -5.96 -11.45
C SER A 34 11.26 -6.29 -12.20
N ILE A 35 10.15 -6.44 -11.48
CA ILE A 35 8.86 -6.77 -12.09
C ILE A 35 8.24 -5.49 -12.70
N LYS A 36 7.80 -5.60 -13.93
CA LYS A 36 7.06 -4.54 -14.64
C LYS A 36 5.71 -5.12 -15.08
N PRO A 37 4.64 -4.91 -14.30
CA PRO A 37 3.31 -5.35 -14.70
C PRO A 37 2.83 -4.66 -15.99
N SER A 38 1.75 -5.14 -16.58
CA SER A 38 1.15 -4.51 -17.78
C SER A 38 0.92 -3.00 -17.55
N GLY A 39 1.15 -2.16 -18.54
CA GLY A 39 0.98 -0.71 -18.46
C GLY A 39 1.93 0.02 -17.49
N TRP A 40 3.04 -0.61 -17.08
CA TRP A 40 3.98 -0.01 -16.12
C TRP A 40 4.75 1.18 -16.68
N HIS A 41 4.65 2.31 -15.98
CA HIS A 41 5.51 3.48 -16.19
C HIS A 41 6.12 3.94 -14.86
N THR A 42 7.37 4.40 -14.91
CA THR A 42 8.00 5.07 -13.77
C THR A 42 7.79 6.57 -13.93
N VAL A 43 6.78 7.11 -13.28
CA VAL A 43 6.40 8.52 -13.38
C VAL A 43 6.17 9.12 -12.00
N LYS A 44 6.52 10.40 -11.86
CA LYS A 44 6.38 11.17 -10.62
C LYS A 44 5.49 12.39 -10.86
N TYR A 45 4.68 12.71 -9.85
CA TYR A 45 3.86 13.91 -9.81
C TYR A 45 3.97 14.60 -8.45
N ALA A 46 3.81 15.92 -8.43
CA ALA A 46 3.69 16.65 -7.18
C ALA A 46 2.41 16.26 -6.45
N GLY A 47 2.45 16.27 -5.11
CA GLY A 47 1.29 15.97 -4.27
C GLY A 47 0.96 14.49 -4.06
N ILE A 48 1.76 13.57 -4.61
CA ILE A 48 1.64 12.14 -4.32
C ILE A 48 2.62 11.76 -3.20
N ASP A 49 2.19 11.01 -2.21
CA ASP A 49 3.07 10.46 -1.17
C ASP A 49 4.18 9.60 -1.81
N GLY A 50 5.44 9.96 -1.57
CA GLY A 50 6.60 9.36 -2.22
C GLY A 50 6.78 9.76 -3.69
N ASN A 51 5.93 10.66 -4.22
CA ASN A 51 5.93 11.24 -5.57
C ASN A 51 5.66 10.26 -6.73
N TYR A 52 5.83 8.96 -6.56
CA TYR A 52 5.58 7.98 -7.62
C TYR A 52 4.08 7.67 -7.75
N LEU A 53 3.55 7.85 -8.98
CA LEU A 53 2.16 7.51 -9.28
C LEU A 53 1.90 6.02 -9.10
N TYR A 54 2.72 5.19 -9.74
CA TYR A 54 2.50 3.76 -9.77
C TYR A 54 3.33 3.01 -8.73
N ASN A 55 2.67 2.06 -8.11
CA ASN A 55 3.21 1.03 -7.23
C ASN A 55 3.02 -0.33 -7.89
N ARG A 56 3.88 -1.27 -7.58
CA ARG A 56 3.65 -2.69 -7.85
C ARG A 56 2.74 -3.20 -6.76
N CYS A 57 1.42 -3.09 -6.99
CA CYS A 57 0.43 -3.54 -6.02
C CYS A 57 0.33 -5.05 -6.06
N HIS A 58 0.42 -5.68 -4.89
CA HIS A 58 0.12 -7.10 -4.76
C HIS A 58 -1.41 -7.30 -4.80
N LEU A 59 -1.88 -8.30 -5.54
CA LEU A 59 -3.26 -8.77 -5.44
C LEU A 59 -3.47 -9.46 -4.08
N LEU A 60 -2.59 -10.39 -3.74
CA LEU A 60 -2.52 -10.97 -2.40
C LEU A 60 -1.33 -10.35 -1.68
N MET A 61 -1.59 -9.58 -0.64
CA MET A 61 -0.58 -8.85 0.13
C MET A 61 0.57 -9.75 0.58
N TYR A 62 1.80 -9.23 0.54
CA TYR A 62 2.98 -9.96 1.01
C TYR A 62 2.82 -10.50 2.44
N ALA A 63 2.32 -9.69 3.37
CA ALA A 63 2.13 -10.09 4.76
C ALA A 63 1.18 -11.28 4.92
N LEU A 64 0.21 -11.46 4.01
CA LEU A 64 -0.77 -12.55 4.03
C LEU A 64 -0.26 -13.85 3.41
N THR A 65 0.75 -13.78 2.52
CA THR A 65 1.11 -14.93 1.66
C THR A 65 2.60 -15.21 1.51
N GLY A 66 3.47 -14.27 1.90
CA GLY A 66 4.90 -14.36 1.63
C GLY A 66 5.28 -14.24 0.14
N LEU A 67 4.31 -14.06 -0.77
CA LEU A 67 4.58 -13.90 -2.21
C LEU A 67 5.22 -12.53 -2.46
N ASN A 68 6.51 -12.51 -2.79
CA ASN A 68 7.25 -11.27 -2.97
C ASN A 68 7.25 -10.77 -4.43
N ALA A 69 8.14 -11.29 -5.26
CA ALA A 69 8.35 -10.87 -6.65
C ALA A 69 7.66 -11.83 -7.65
N GLU A 70 6.38 -12.11 -7.42
CA GLU A 70 5.58 -12.98 -8.28
C GLU A 70 4.84 -12.16 -9.33
N PRO A 71 5.19 -12.28 -10.63
CA PRO A 71 4.57 -11.47 -11.68
C PRO A 71 3.06 -11.63 -11.80
N LYS A 72 2.52 -12.82 -11.49
CA LYS A 72 1.09 -13.11 -11.52
C LYS A 72 0.30 -12.50 -10.36
N ASN A 73 1.02 -11.93 -9.38
CA ASN A 73 0.47 -11.32 -8.18
C ASN A 73 0.71 -9.79 -8.11
N LEU A 74 1.23 -9.19 -9.18
CA LEU A 74 1.59 -7.77 -9.20
C LEU A 74 0.93 -7.03 -10.35
N ILE A 75 0.21 -5.97 -10.04
CA ILE A 75 -0.39 -5.07 -11.03
C ILE A 75 0.23 -3.67 -10.99
N THR A 76 0.02 -2.90 -12.04
CA THR A 76 0.27 -1.46 -12.07
C THR A 76 -0.87 -0.75 -11.35
N GLY A 77 -0.69 -0.50 -10.06
CA GLY A 77 -1.67 0.21 -9.24
C GLY A 77 -1.17 1.61 -8.86
N THR A 78 -2.08 2.53 -8.64
CA THR A 78 -1.72 3.86 -8.15
C THR A 78 -1.29 3.83 -6.69
N ARG A 79 -0.60 4.88 -6.24
CA ARG A 79 -0.31 5.04 -4.82
C ARG A 79 -1.59 5.09 -3.99
N TYR A 80 -2.64 5.75 -4.50
CA TYR A 80 -3.93 5.85 -3.84
C TYR A 80 -4.62 4.48 -3.71
N LEU A 81 -4.70 3.69 -4.79
CA LEU A 81 -5.22 2.32 -4.71
C LEU A 81 -4.47 1.51 -3.65
N ASN A 82 -3.14 1.55 -3.66
CA ASN A 82 -2.31 0.73 -2.79
C ASN A 82 -2.49 1.07 -1.29
N ILE A 83 -2.67 2.35 -0.95
CA ILE A 83 -2.70 2.81 0.45
C ILE A 83 -4.11 3.06 0.95
N GLU A 84 -4.94 3.74 0.16
CA GLU A 84 -6.30 4.11 0.58
C GLU A 84 -7.34 3.05 0.15
N GLY A 85 -7.07 2.34 -0.94
CA GLY A 85 -7.94 1.28 -1.43
C GLY A 85 -7.71 -0.06 -0.72
N ASN A 86 -6.56 -0.67 -0.96
CA ASN A 86 -6.29 -2.07 -0.58
C ASN A 86 -5.87 -2.21 0.88
N LEU A 87 -4.92 -1.41 1.35
CA LEU A 87 -4.25 -1.58 2.63
C LEU A 87 -5.21 -1.71 3.83
N PRO A 88 -6.31 -0.93 3.97
CA PRO A 88 -7.22 -1.08 5.09
C PRO A 88 -7.86 -2.48 5.20
N TYR A 89 -8.21 -3.08 4.06
CA TYR A 89 -8.80 -4.42 4.01
C TYR A 89 -7.76 -5.52 4.20
N GLU A 90 -6.57 -5.33 3.67
CA GLU A 90 -5.43 -6.23 3.85
C GLU A 90 -5.00 -6.30 5.32
N GLU A 91 -4.82 -5.14 5.98
CA GLU A 91 -4.47 -5.07 7.41
C GLU A 91 -5.58 -5.63 8.31
N ALA A 92 -6.86 -5.38 7.97
CA ALA A 92 -7.98 -5.96 8.70
C ALA A 92 -7.97 -7.50 8.60
N THR A 93 -7.62 -8.05 7.44
CA THR A 93 -7.51 -9.50 7.23
C THR A 93 -6.36 -10.09 8.04
N VAL A 94 -5.17 -9.48 8.01
CA VAL A 94 -4.02 -9.90 8.84
C VAL A 94 -4.41 -9.93 10.31
N LYS A 95 -4.95 -8.82 10.81
CA LYS A 95 -5.37 -8.68 12.22
C LYS A 95 -6.43 -9.71 12.63
N TYR A 96 -7.39 -10.00 11.75
CA TYR A 96 -8.40 -11.02 12.02
C TYR A 96 -7.76 -12.41 12.16
N ILE A 97 -6.90 -12.81 11.20
CA ILE A 97 -6.21 -14.11 11.24
C ILE A 97 -5.35 -14.23 12.50
N GLU A 98 -4.54 -13.21 12.82
CA GLU A 98 -3.67 -13.20 14.01
C GLU A 98 -4.46 -13.31 15.32
N SER A 99 -5.63 -12.67 15.41
CA SER A 99 -6.42 -12.63 16.63
C SER A 99 -7.28 -13.87 16.86
N THR A 100 -7.69 -14.59 15.80
CA THR A 100 -8.61 -15.71 15.88
C THR A 100 -7.98 -17.06 15.55
N GLY A 101 -6.95 -17.08 14.70
CA GLY A 101 -6.41 -18.29 14.09
C GLY A 101 -7.31 -18.90 13.00
N ASN A 102 -8.43 -18.26 12.67
CA ASN A 102 -9.38 -18.74 11.68
C ASN A 102 -8.86 -18.58 10.26
N HIS A 103 -9.35 -19.43 9.35
CA HIS A 103 -9.07 -19.32 7.92
C HIS A 103 -9.96 -18.27 7.27
N VAL A 104 -9.41 -17.58 6.28
CA VAL A 104 -10.13 -16.62 5.45
C VAL A 104 -9.98 -17.00 3.97
N LEU A 105 -11.10 -17.29 3.31
CA LEU A 105 -11.11 -17.32 1.85
C LEU A 105 -10.96 -15.88 1.36
N TYR A 106 -9.94 -15.63 0.54
CA TYR A 106 -9.59 -14.31 0.08
C TYR A 106 -9.38 -14.32 -1.43
N ARG A 107 -10.07 -13.44 -2.14
CA ARG A 107 -10.01 -13.35 -3.60
C ARG A 107 -9.85 -11.89 -4.01
N VAL A 108 -8.92 -11.65 -4.93
CA VAL A 108 -8.75 -10.34 -5.56
C VAL A 108 -8.80 -10.52 -7.07
N THR A 109 -9.67 -9.78 -7.71
CA THR A 109 -9.87 -9.81 -9.16
C THR A 109 -9.61 -8.42 -9.73
N PRO A 110 -8.50 -8.20 -10.46
CA PRO A 110 -8.27 -6.95 -11.16
C PRO A 110 -9.23 -6.85 -12.35
N ILE A 111 -9.89 -5.71 -12.51
CA ILE A 111 -10.90 -5.50 -13.55
C ILE A 111 -10.28 -4.66 -14.67
N PHE A 112 -10.10 -5.27 -15.83
CA PHE A 112 -9.63 -4.62 -17.05
C PHE A 112 -10.78 -4.43 -18.04
N GLU A 113 -10.85 -3.25 -18.65
CA GLU A 113 -11.82 -2.94 -19.68
C GLU A 113 -11.18 -3.12 -21.06
N GLY A 114 -11.76 -4.01 -21.88
CA GLY A 114 -11.22 -4.30 -23.21
C GLY A 114 -9.73 -4.65 -23.19
N ASP A 115 -8.94 -3.95 -24.01
CA ASP A 115 -7.49 -4.17 -24.14
C ASP A 115 -6.65 -3.22 -23.22
N ASN A 116 -7.26 -2.63 -22.20
CA ASN A 116 -6.54 -1.78 -21.25
C ASN A 116 -5.42 -2.54 -20.56
N LEU A 117 -4.24 -1.94 -20.49
CA LEU A 117 -3.07 -2.53 -19.81
C LEU A 117 -3.03 -2.25 -18.30
N VAL A 118 -3.81 -1.26 -17.85
CA VAL A 118 -3.98 -0.93 -16.42
C VAL A 118 -5.43 -1.22 -16.04
N CYS A 119 -5.65 -1.91 -14.93
CA CYS A 119 -7.01 -2.20 -14.45
C CYS A 119 -7.70 -0.94 -13.94
N SER A 120 -9.02 -0.86 -14.09
CA SER A 120 -9.85 0.23 -13.55
C SER A 120 -9.97 0.17 -12.02
N GLY A 121 -9.73 -1.00 -11.45
CA GLY A 121 -9.74 -1.27 -10.01
C GLY A 121 -9.64 -2.75 -9.73
N GLU A 122 -9.80 -3.10 -8.46
CA GLU A 122 -9.76 -4.45 -7.93
C GLU A 122 -11.05 -4.76 -7.16
N LEU A 123 -11.66 -5.90 -7.44
CA LEU A 123 -12.70 -6.48 -6.60
C LEU A 123 -12.02 -7.35 -5.56
N MET A 124 -12.08 -6.94 -4.30
CA MET A 124 -11.52 -7.67 -3.16
C MET A 124 -12.65 -8.31 -2.36
N GLU A 125 -12.51 -9.59 -2.04
CA GLU A 125 -13.50 -10.38 -1.34
C GLU A 125 -12.83 -11.21 -0.25
N ALA A 126 -13.45 -11.26 0.92
CA ALA A 126 -13.01 -12.08 2.06
C ALA A 126 -14.18 -12.73 2.75
N TYR A 127 -13.95 -13.94 3.28
CA TYR A 127 -14.94 -14.68 4.08
C TYR A 127 -14.24 -15.62 5.05
N SER A 128 -14.46 -15.46 6.34
CA SER A 128 -13.93 -16.35 7.38
C SER A 128 -14.71 -17.66 7.44
N ILE A 129 -13.98 -18.79 7.62
CA ILE A 129 -14.56 -20.12 7.48
C ILE A 129 -15.17 -20.60 8.80
N GLU A 130 -14.40 -20.65 9.88
CA GLU A 130 -14.74 -21.32 11.13
C GLU A 130 -15.91 -20.67 11.87
N ASP A 131 -16.10 -19.37 11.70
CA ASP A 131 -17.19 -18.59 12.31
C ASP A 131 -18.27 -18.18 11.31
N ASN A 132 -18.28 -18.86 10.15
CA ASN A 132 -19.31 -18.73 9.12
C ASN A 132 -19.48 -17.28 8.62
N GLY A 133 -18.36 -16.60 8.36
CA GLY A 133 -18.33 -15.27 7.78
C GLY A 133 -18.53 -14.13 8.78
N ALA A 134 -18.18 -14.29 10.06
CA ALA A 134 -18.17 -13.19 11.00
C ALA A 134 -17.22 -12.06 10.55
N PHE A 135 -16.14 -12.44 9.88
CA PHE A 135 -15.30 -11.52 9.12
C PHE A 135 -15.54 -11.71 7.62
N HIS A 136 -16.09 -10.72 6.97
CA HIS A 136 -16.30 -10.74 5.52
C HIS A 136 -16.34 -9.34 4.94
N PHE A 137 -15.97 -9.23 3.68
CA PHE A 137 -16.21 -8.04 2.85
C PHE A 137 -16.25 -8.40 1.36
N CYS A 138 -16.86 -7.52 0.59
CA CYS A 138 -16.84 -7.52 -0.86
C CYS A 138 -16.80 -6.06 -1.31
N VAL A 139 -15.64 -5.59 -1.75
CA VAL A 139 -15.39 -4.17 -2.03
C VAL A 139 -14.70 -3.99 -3.38
N TYR A 140 -15.01 -2.90 -4.05
CA TYR A 140 -14.32 -2.50 -5.26
C TYR A 140 -13.42 -1.29 -4.96
N CYS A 141 -12.12 -1.49 -5.10
CA CYS A 141 -11.10 -0.48 -4.91
C CYS A 141 -10.70 0.13 -6.25
N TYR A 142 -10.97 1.42 -6.45
CA TYR A 142 -10.69 2.11 -7.71
C TYR A 142 -9.19 2.36 -7.91
N ASN A 143 -8.67 2.04 -9.09
CA ASN A 143 -7.29 2.34 -9.47
C ASN A 143 -7.18 3.77 -10.02
N VAL A 144 -7.37 4.73 -9.15
CA VAL A 144 -7.33 6.16 -9.43
C VAL A 144 -6.27 6.86 -8.58
N GLN A 145 -5.89 8.07 -8.97
CA GLN A 145 -5.08 8.96 -8.14
C GLN A 145 -5.69 10.35 -8.20
N PRO A 146 -6.14 10.93 -7.07
CA PRO A 146 -6.69 12.29 -7.06
C PRO A 146 -5.76 13.30 -7.76
N GLY A 147 -6.32 14.12 -8.64
CA GLY A 147 -5.58 15.13 -9.40
C GLY A 147 -4.74 14.60 -10.57
N ILE A 148 -4.76 13.31 -10.85
CA ILE A 148 -4.04 12.69 -11.98
C ILE A 148 -5.04 12.09 -12.97
N THR A 149 -4.81 12.32 -14.25
CA THR A 149 -5.52 11.63 -15.32
C THR A 149 -4.69 10.44 -15.79
N ILE A 150 -5.32 9.27 -15.87
CA ILE A 150 -4.68 8.01 -16.29
C ILE A 150 -5.31 7.56 -17.59
N ASP A 151 -4.49 7.24 -18.57
CA ASP A 151 -4.87 6.47 -19.75
C ASP A 151 -4.69 4.98 -19.42
N TYR A 152 -5.78 4.32 -19.10
CA TYR A 152 -5.77 2.90 -18.72
C TYR A 152 -5.35 1.98 -19.87
N HIS A 153 -5.51 2.41 -21.12
CA HIS A 153 -5.11 1.61 -22.28
C HIS A 153 -3.59 1.43 -22.35
N THR A 154 -2.84 2.47 -22.00
CA THR A 154 -1.37 2.45 -22.14
C THR A 154 -0.63 2.51 -20.80
N GLY A 155 -1.26 3.01 -19.73
CA GLY A 155 -0.62 3.38 -18.47
C GLY A 155 0.00 4.78 -18.50
N ASN A 156 -0.11 5.53 -19.61
CA ASN A 156 0.31 6.92 -19.64
C ASN A 156 -0.56 7.77 -18.70
N SER A 157 -0.02 8.87 -18.24
CA SER A 157 -0.72 9.74 -17.28
C SER A 157 -0.32 11.19 -17.44
N SER A 158 -1.15 12.08 -16.89
CA SER A 158 -0.87 13.51 -16.82
C SER A 158 -1.36 14.08 -15.50
N GLY A 159 -0.63 15.06 -14.97
CA GLY A 159 -0.94 15.68 -13.67
C GLY A 159 0.04 16.81 -13.35
N PRO A 160 0.06 17.29 -12.10
CA PRO A 160 0.94 18.37 -11.65
C PRO A 160 2.41 17.97 -11.83
N GLU A 161 3.18 18.84 -12.47
CA GLU A 161 4.59 18.56 -12.78
C GLU A 161 5.41 18.35 -11.49
N TYR A 162 6.22 17.27 -11.48
CA TYR A 162 7.22 17.04 -10.46
C TYR A 162 8.51 17.74 -10.85
N THR A 163 8.81 18.86 -10.22
CA THR A 163 9.97 19.71 -10.54
C THR A 163 11.27 19.26 -9.87
N GLY A 164 11.27 18.14 -9.14
CA GLY A 164 12.42 17.69 -8.35
C GLY A 164 12.56 18.44 -7.01
N ASN A 165 12.05 19.65 -6.94
CA ASN A 165 11.71 20.30 -5.70
C ASN A 165 10.28 19.84 -5.39
N ALA A 166 10.10 18.88 -4.45
CA ALA A 166 8.87 18.91 -3.71
C ALA A 166 8.75 20.38 -3.29
N GLU A 167 7.84 21.16 -3.92
CA GLU A 167 7.26 22.20 -3.13
C GLU A 167 6.75 21.43 -1.93
N ALA A 168 7.55 21.51 -0.85
CA ALA A 168 7.05 21.24 0.44
C ALA A 168 5.67 21.88 0.40
N ILE A 169 4.59 21.10 0.50
CA ILE A 169 3.45 21.62 1.19
C ILE A 169 4.14 22.32 2.33
N ASN A 170 4.06 23.66 2.37
CA ASN A 170 4.69 24.47 3.40
C ASN A 170 3.96 24.11 4.69
N ASP A 171 4.24 22.94 5.18
CA ASP A 171 3.83 22.42 6.46
C ASP A 171 4.86 22.89 7.48
N SER A 172 5.26 24.19 7.30
CA SER A 172 6.15 24.88 8.24
C SER A 172 5.56 24.93 9.65
N ASP A 173 4.28 24.60 9.80
CA ASP A 173 3.56 24.63 11.06
C ASP A 173 3.20 23.23 11.60
N THR A 174 3.40 22.15 10.85
CA THR A 174 3.16 20.81 11.39
C THR A 174 4.27 20.40 12.35
N GLU A 175 3.84 20.06 13.56
CA GLU A 175 4.70 19.65 14.65
C GLU A 175 4.73 18.12 14.77
N TYR A 176 5.93 17.57 14.82
CA TYR A 176 6.18 16.14 15.01
C TYR A 176 6.97 15.89 16.29
N ILE A 177 6.77 14.74 16.90
CA ILE A 177 7.57 14.25 18.00
C ILE A 177 8.51 13.17 17.50
N LEU A 178 9.82 13.39 17.67
CA LEU A 178 10.85 12.46 17.22
C LEU A 178 11.35 11.62 18.39
N ASN A 179 11.54 10.33 18.15
CA ASN A 179 12.40 9.51 18.96
C ASN A 179 13.78 9.43 18.30
N THR A 180 14.73 10.20 18.80
CA THR A 180 16.08 10.32 18.21
C THR A 180 16.90 9.04 18.33
N ASN A 181 16.59 8.18 19.29
CA ASN A 181 17.26 6.90 19.49
C ASN A 181 16.78 5.82 18.48
N SER A 182 15.47 5.68 18.30
CA SER A 182 14.89 4.69 17.39
C SER A 182 14.63 5.23 16.00
N LYS A 183 14.95 6.50 15.73
CA LYS A 183 14.69 7.18 14.46
C LYS A 183 13.23 7.09 14.02
N LYS A 184 12.29 7.22 14.98
CA LYS A 184 10.84 7.21 14.72
C LYS A 184 10.25 8.60 14.77
N ILE A 185 9.34 8.88 13.82
CA ILE A 185 8.53 10.09 13.76
C ILE A 185 7.14 9.76 14.30
N HIS A 186 6.62 10.60 15.18
CA HIS A 186 5.29 10.45 15.76
C HIS A 186 4.46 11.70 15.52
N ASN A 187 3.16 11.53 15.33
CA ASN A 187 2.19 12.62 15.43
C ASN A 187 2.15 13.13 16.89
N VAL A 188 1.85 14.40 17.10
CA VAL A 188 1.79 15.02 18.45
C VAL A 188 0.82 14.31 19.41
N ASN A 189 -0.24 13.71 18.88
CA ASN A 189 -1.24 12.97 19.64
C ASN A 189 -0.96 11.47 19.76
N CYS A 190 0.20 11.01 19.32
CA CYS A 190 0.53 9.58 19.34
C CYS A 190 0.80 9.08 20.76
N GLU A 191 0.09 8.04 21.21
CA GLU A 191 0.30 7.43 22.53
C GLU A 191 1.74 6.94 22.74
N ASN A 192 2.42 6.48 21.68
CA ASN A 192 3.82 6.08 21.77
C ASN A 192 4.76 7.27 21.91
N ALA A 193 4.37 8.47 21.48
CA ALA A 193 5.16 9.68 21.71
C ALA A 193 5.23 10.06 23.20
N ALA A 194 4.16 9.77 23.96
CA ALA A 194 4.12 10.00 25.40
C ALA A 194 5.08 9.09 26.19
N LYS A 195 5.44 7.93 25.62
CA LYS A 195 6.34 6.93 26.25
C LYS A 195 7.82 7.16 25.96
N ILE A 196 8.15 8.17 25.13
CA ILE A 196 9.55 8.49 24.78
C ILE A 196 10.20 9.19 25.98
N SER A 197 11.35 8.70 26.43
CA SER A 197 12.11 9.36 27.47
C SER A 197 12.61 10.74 27.02
N ASP A 198 12.63 11.73 27.90
CA ASP A 198 12.94 13.13 27.57
C ASP A 198 14.29 13.29 26.83
N LYS A 199 15.30 12.51 27.19
CA LYS A 199 16.61 12.54 26.52
C LYS A 199 16.59 12.12 25.05
N ASN A 200 15.57 11.39 24.62
CA ASN A 200 15.40 10.87 23.25
C ASN A 200 14.24 11.54 22.52
N LYS A 201 13.54 12.46 23.19
CA LYS A 201 12.36 13.15 22.65
C LYS A 201 12.77 14.51 22.09
N GLN A 202 12.44 14.75 20.84
CA GLN A 202 12.66 16.03 20.17
C GLN A 202 11.38 16.47 19.47
N ILE A 203 11.04 17.76 19.59
CA ILE A 203 9.98 18.37 18.78
C ILE A 203 10.62 18.90 17.50
N TYR A 204 10.00 18.60 16.39
CA TYR A 204 10.39 19.09 15.08
C TYR A 204 9.19 19.77 14.42
N LYS A 205 9.42 20.99 13.91
CA LYS A 205 8.45 21.73 13.07
C LYS A 205 9.00 21.82 11.66
N GLY A 206 8.22 21.42 10.70
CA GLY A 206 8.62 21.47 9.29
C GLY A 206 8.23 20.24 8.48
N ASN A 207 8.80 20.15 7.30
CA ASN A 207 8.47 19.11 6.35
C ASN A 207 8.97 17.73 6.80
N ILE A 208 8.04 16.77 6.91
CA ILE A 208 8.34 15.38 7.26
C ILE A 208 9.34 14.71 6.30
N GLN A 209 9.37 15.13 5.02
CA GLN A 209 10.28 14.54 4.04
C GLN A 209 11.74 14.73 4.43
N ASN A 210 12.10 15.87 5.02
CA ASN A 210 13.46 16.12 5.50
C ASN A 210 13.88 15.10 6.58
N LEU A 211 12.92 14.64 7.38
CA LEU A 211 13.17 13.62 8.40
C LEU A 211 13.33 12.24 7.77
N LEU A 212 12.47 11.90 6.79
CA LEU A 212 12.56 10.63 6.07
C LEU A 212 13.89 10.53 5.31
N ASP A 213 14.32 11.61 4.65
CA ASP A 213 15.61 11.70 3.95
C ASP A 213 16.81 11.60 4.93
N SER A 214 16.59 11.98 6.20
CA SER A 214 17.57 11.85 7.27
C SER A 214 17.55 10.47 7.97
N GLY A 215 16.83 9.51 7.40
CA GLY A 215 16.75 8.12 7.87
C GLY A 215 15.78 7.88 9.02
N TYR A 216 14.86 8.81 9.28
CA TYR A 216 13.74 8.56 10.17
C TYR A 216 12.66 7.76 9.46
N THR A 217 11.84 7.04 10.23
CA THR A 217 10.69 6.29 9.73
C THR A 217 9.44 6.63 10.53
N LYS A 218 8.26 6.61 9.90
CA LYS A 218 6.98 6.87 10.58
C LYS A 218 6.69 5.81 11.65
N CYS A 219 6.06 6.21 12.74
CA CYS A 219 5.59 5.28 13.77
C CYS A 219 4.40 4.47 13.24
N GLY A 220 4.43 3.15 13.38
CA GLY A 220 3.37 2.27 12.90
C GLY A 220 2.01 2.51 13.57
N LEU A 221 2.00 2.91 14.87
CA LEU A 221 0.74 3.13 15.59
C LEU A 221 -0.01 4.40 15.14
N CYS A 222 0.70 5.46 14.80
CA CYS A 222 0.07 6.71 14.34
C CYS A 222 0.17 6.90 12.83
N ASN A 223 0.48 5.85 12.08
CA ASN A 223 0.66 5.92 10.63
C ASN A 223 -0.63 6.31 9.89
N ALA A 224 -1.79 5.86 10.39
CA ALA A 224 -3.10 6.23 9.85
C ALA A 224 -3.49 7.71 10.05
N ALA A 225 -2.80 8.45 10.89
CA ALA A 225 -3.06 9.87 11.19
C ALA A 225 -2.14 10.85 10.42
N TRP A 226 -1.35 10.32 9.47
CA TRP A 226 -0.44 11.11 8.64
C TRP A 226 -1.15 11.56 7.35
N GLN A 227 -2.30 12.22 7.50
CA GLN A 227 -3.01 12.86 6.39
C GLN A 227 -2.48 14.24 6.12
#